data_330ac02b4fa80a248a01c2e245dcfa36
#
_entry.id   330ac02b4fa80a248a01c2e245dcfa36
#
_cell.length_a   1.000
_cell.length_b   1.000
_cell.length_c   1.000
_cell.angle_alpha   90.00
_cell.angle_beta   90.00
_cell.angle_gamma   90.00
#
_symmetry.space_group_name_H-M   'P 1'
#
loop_
_entity.id
_entity.type
_entity.pdbx_description
1 polymer ?
#
loop_
_entity_poly.entity_id
_entity_poly.type
_entity_poly.pdbx_seq_one_letter_code
_entity_poly.pdbx_strand_id
1 'polypeptide(L)'
;MGVQVGIVIGGGNFWRGVKNGEGYIERTRADHMGMLATAMNCMAMADVLEQKGVDVRVMTALEIREVAEPYIRARAVRHLEKGRVVIFGCGIGNPYFSTDTAAALRAAEINAEIILLAKNIDGVYDSDPAKNPDAKKYDTLSYMEVLEKKLAVMDTTATTLSMDNKIPLLVFALKDPENIYRAVMGEQVGTMVNNQ
;
A
#
# COMPACT_ATOMS: atom_id res chain seq x y z
N MET A 1 -3.42 -13.25 17.03
CA MET A 1 -4.23 -12.04 17.20
C MET A 1 -5.54 -12.10 16.40
N GLY A 2 -5.69 -13.00 15.44
CA GLY A 2 -6.93 -13.13 14.63
C GLY A 2 -7.12 -12.01 13.58
N VAL A 3 -6.06 -11.27 13.28
CA VAL A 3 -6.11 -10.18 12.28
C VAL A 3 -5.91 -10.75 10.88
N GLN A 4 -6.77 -10.36 9.93
CA GLN A 4 -6.61 -10.68 8.52
C GLN A 4 -5.67 -9.65 7.87
N VAL A 5 -4.68 -10.11 7.11
CA VAL A 5 -3.63 -9.24 6.55
C VAL A 5 -3.59 -9.35 5.03
N GLY A 6 -3.85 -8.23 4.36
CA GLY A 6 -3.56 -8.02 2.95
C GLY A 6 -2.35 -7.12 2.79
N ILE A 7 -1.40 -7.47 1.92
CA ILE A 7 -0.17 -6.70 1.70
C ILE A 7 -0.12 -6.21 0.26
N VAL A 8 0.18 -4.92 0.07
CA VAL A 8 0.46 -4.32 -1.23
C VAL A 8 1.90 -3.80 -1.21
N ILE A 9 2.70 -4.20 -2.20
CA ILE A 9 4.12 -3.84 -2.26
C ILE A 9 4.43 -3.11 -3.56
N GLY A 10 5.17 -2.00 -3.47
CA GLY A 10 5.67 -1.28 -4.64
C GLY A 10 6.85 -2.00 -5.32
N GLY A 11 7.12 -1.65 -6.59
CA GLY A 11 8.25 -2.17 -7.37
C GLY A 11 9.40 -1.20 -7.54
N GLY A 12 9.36 -0.06 -6.83
CA GLY A 12 10.27 1.07 -7.05
C GLY A 12 11.75 0.85 -6.70
N ASN A 13 12.09 -0.27 -6.07
CA ASN A 13 13.47 -0.74 -5.85
C ASN A 13 14.08 -1.35 -7.13
N PHE A 14 13.28 -1.93 -8.02
CA PHE A 14 13.69 -2.46 -9.31
C PHE A 14 13.44 -1.48 -10.44
N TRP A 15 12.25 -0.89 -10.50
CA TRP A 15 11.83 -0.05 -11.62
C TRP A 15 10.85 1.05 -11.19
N ARG A 16 11.11 2.28 -11.65
CA ARG A 16 10.21 3.43 -11.49
C ARG A 16 9.87 3.98 -12.86
N GLY A 17 8.69 3.62 -13.40
CA GLY A 17 8.27 3.90 -14.76
C GLY A 17 8.47 5.34 -15.20
N VAL A 18 8.02 6.31 -14.40
CA VAL A 18 8.16 7.75 -14.71
C VAL A 18 9.64 8.20 -14.74
N LYS A 19 10.47 7.75 -13.78
CA LYS A 19 11.86 8.21 -13.68
C LYS A 19 12.81 7.46 -14.59
N ASN A 20 12.64 6.16 -14.78
CA ASN A 20 13.57 5.31 -15.50
C ASN A 20 13.23 5.18 -16.99
N GLY A 21 11.96 5.43 -17.37
CA GLY A 21 11.47 5.33 -18.76
C GLY A 21 11.44 6.65 -19.53
N GLU A 22 11.71 7.78 -18.87
CA GLU A 22 11.56 9.10 -19.47
C GLU A 22 12.50 9.29 -20.69
N GLY A 23 11.86 9.50 -21.87
CA GLY A 23 12.58 9.69 -23.15
C GLY A 23 13.01 8.42 -23.89
N TYR A 24 12.94 7.22 -23.31
CA TYR A 24 13.42 5.98 -23.92
C TYR A 24 12.37 4.87 -24.01
N ILE A 25 11.42 4.82 -23.10
CA ILE A 25 10.38 3.78 -23.02
C ILE A 25 9.02 4.45 -22.97
N GLU A 26 8.09 3.95 -23.78
CA GLU A 26 6.71 4.42 -23.77
C GLU A 26 6.07 4.18 -22.39
N ARG A 27 5.29 5.16 -21.91
CA ARG A 27 4.75 5.22 -20.55
C ARG A 27 4.00 3.96 -20.13
N THR A 28 3.13 3.46 -20.97
CA THR A 28 2.32 2.26 -20.69
C THR A 28 3.20 1.04 -20.47
N ARG A 29 4.23 0.90 -21.31
CA ARG A 29 5.21 -0.19 -21.20
C ARG A 29 6.06 -0.07 -19.94
N ALA A 30 6.49 1.15 -19.62
CA ALA A 30 7.23 1.42 -18.40
C ALA A 30 6.42 1.10 -17.13
N ASP A 31 5.12 1.39 -17.14
CA ASP A 31 4.21 1.06 -16.04
C ASP A 31 4.00 -0.47 -15.92
N HIS A 32 3.87 -1.20 -17.03
CA HIS A 32 3.84 -2.68 -16.99
C HIS A 32 5.12 -3.28 -16.42
N MET A 33 6.30 -2.72 -16.78
CA MET A 33 7.57 -3.14 -16.15
C MET A 33 7.56 -2.90 -14.64
N GLY A 34 6.98 -1.78 -14.18
CA GLY A 34 6.77 -1.51 -12.76
C GLY A 34 5.85 -2.54 -12.09
N MET A 35 4.76 -2.95 -12.77
CA MET A 35 3.87 -4.00 -12.26
C MET A 35 4.61 -5.34 -12.11
N LEU A 36 5.41 -5.75 -13.10
CA LEU A 36 6.22 -6.97 -13.01
C LEU A 36 7.26 -6.87 -11.87
N ALA A 37 7.84 -5.70 -11.64
CA ALA A 37 8.74 -5.47 -10.52
C ALA A 37 8.04 -5.68 -9.16
N THR A 38 6.75 -5.30 -9.03
CA THR A 38 5.99 -5.62 -7.82
C THR A 38 5.77 -7.11 -7.65
N ALA A 39 5.56 -7.86 -8.73
CA ALA A 39 5.40 -9.31 -8.66
C ALA A 39 6.66 -10.00 -8.09
N MET A 40 7.86 -9.57 -8.50
CA MET A 40 9.11 -10.06 -7.92
C MET A 40 9.19 -9.80 -6.41
N ASN A 41 8.83 -8.60 -5.95
CA ASN A 41 8.78 -8.29 -4.52
C ASN A 41 7.74 -9.13 -3.77
N CYS A 42 6.58 -9.38 -4.37
CA CYS A 42 5.55 -10.23 -3.76
C CYS A 42 6.03 -11.67 -3.57
N MET A 43 6.73 -12.24 -4.56
CA MET A 43 7.31 -13.58 -4.46
C MET A 43 8.37 -13.66 -3.35
N ALA A 44 9.28 -12.68 -3.29
CA ALA A 44 10.31 -12.62 -2.24
C ALA A 44 9.70 -12.49 -0.84
N MET A 45 8.67 -11.66 -0.69
CA MET A 45 7.96 -11.51 0.59
C MET A 45 7.23 -12.79 0.98
N ALA A 46 6.58 -13.45 0.03
CA ALA A 46 5.88 -14.71 0.27
C ALA A 46 6.85 -15.79 0.79
N ASP A 47 7.97 -15.98 0.12
CA ASP A 47 9.00 -16.95 0.52
C ASP A 47 9.50 -16.71 1.95
N VAL A 48 9.82 -15.44 2.29
CA VAL A 48 10.27 -15.08 3.64
C VAL A 48 9.20 -15.36 4.71
N LEU A 49 7.94 -15.08 4.41
CA LEU A 49 6.84 -15.35 5.35
C LEU A 49 6.56 -16.85 5.50
N GLU A 50 6.60 -17.61 4.40
CA GLU A 50 6.43 -19.07 4.42
C GLU A 50 7.54 -19.78 5.20
N GLN A 51 8.80 -19.33 5.07
CA GLN A 51 9.92 -19.81 5.89
C GLN A 51 9.71 -19.56 7.40
N LYS A 52 8.87 -18.59 7.76
CA LYS A 52 8.47 -18.31 9.14
C LYS A 52 7.19 -19.05 9.57
N GLY A 53 6.67 -19.95 8.75
CA GLY A 53 5.48 -20.75 9.02
C GLY A 53 4.16 -20.01 8.82
N VAL A 54 4.15 -18.92 8.06
CA VAL A 54 2.93 -18.18 7.72
C VAL A 54 2.35 -18.70 6.41
N ASP A 55 1.08 -19.08 6.38
CA ASP A 55 0.37 -19.41 5.14
C ASP A 55 0.16 -18.14 4.30
N VAL A 56 0.73 -18.10 3.09
CA VAL A 56 0.68 -16.94 2.19
C VAL A 56 0.05 -17.30 0.85
N ARG A 57 -0.60 -16.34 0.21
CA ARG A 57 -1.02 -16.41 -1.19
C ARG A 57 -0.63 -15.13 -1.92
N VAL A 58 0.10 -15.27 -3.02
CA VAL A 58 0.38 -14.17 -3.94
C VAL A 58 -0.71 -14.16 -5.00
N MET A 59 -1.36 -13.01 -5.17
CA MET A 59 -2.38 -12.79 -6.19
C MET A 59 -2.01 -11.58 -7.04
N THR A 60 -2.01 -11.72 -8.37
CA THR A 60 -1.57 -10.66 -9.28
C THR A 60 -2.69 -10.19 -10.20
N ALA A 61 -2.74 -8.88 -10.43
CA ALA A 61 -3.70 -8.25 -11.34
C ALA A 61 -3.40 -8.55 -12.82
N LEU A 62 -2.12 -8.79 -13.16
CA LEU A 62 -1.73 -9.38 -14.44
C LEU A 62 -1.68 -10.90 -14.26
N GLU A 63 -2.17 -11.65 -15.24
CA GLU A 63 -2.11 -13.12 -15.19
C GLU A 63 -0.67 -13.60 -15.41
N ILE A 64 -0.08 -14.18 -14.38
CA ILE A 64 1.25 -14.79 -14.36
C ILE A 64 1.11 -16.14 -13.66
N ARG A 65 0.32 -17.05 -14.25
CA ARG A 65 -0.20 -18.28 -13.61
C ARG A 65 0.88 -19.23 -13.12
N GLU A 66 2.08 -19.16 -13.69
CA GLU A 66 3.22 -20.01 -13.31
C GLU A 66 3.78 -19.64 -11.92
N VAL A 67 3.53 -18.42 -11.44
CA VAL A 67 4.18 -17.92 -10.21
C VAL A 67 3.20 -17.30 -9.20
N ALA A 68 1.96 -16.98 -9.61
CA ALA A 68 0.97 -16.36 -8.74
C ALA A 68 -0.47 -16.68 -9.16
N GLU A 69 -1.41 -16.62 -8.22
CA GLU A 69 -2.83 -16.76 -8.54
C GLU A 69 -3.33 -15.49 -9.25
N PRO A 70 -4.16 -15.60 -10.30
CA PRO A 70 -4.89 -14.45 -10.81
C PRO A 70 -5.77 -13.83 -9.73
N TYR A 71 -5.72 -12.49 -9.61
CA TYR A 71 -6.55 -11.81 -8.64
C TYR A 71 -8.03 -11.95 -8.94
N ILE A 72 -8.76 -12.55 -8.04
CA ILE A 72 -10.22 -12.62 -8.01
C ILE A 72 -10.65 -12.30 -6.57
N ARG A 73 -11.44 -11.21 -6.41
CA ARG A 73 -11.88 -10.73 -5.08
C ARG A 73 -12.40 -11.84 -4.16
N ALA A 74 -13.31 -12.68 -4.66
CA ALA A 74 -13.91 -13.75 -3.86
C ALA A 74 -12.88 -14.77 -3.36
N ARG A 75 -11.81 -15.03 -4.12
CA ARG A 75 -10.71 -15.90 -3.70
C ARG A 75 -9.85 -15.21 -2.64
N ALA A 76 -9.53 -13.93 -2.82
CA ALA A 76 -8.76 -13.15 -1.85
C ALA A 76 -9.46 -13.14 -0.48
N VAL A 77 -10.76 -12.83 -0.44
CA VAL A 77 -11.56 -12.85 0.79
C VAL A 77 -11.54 -14.24 1.42
N ARG A 78 -11.75 -15.31 0.64
CA ARG A 78 -11.69 -16.69 1.15
C ARG A 78 -10.33 -17.07 1.71
N HIS A 79 -9.22 -16.55 1.16
CA HIS A 79 -7.89 -16.77 1.72
C HIS A 79 -7.75 -16.07 3.07
N LEU A 80 -8.18 -14.81 3.18
CA LEU A 80 -8.17 -14.05 4.43
C LEU A 80 -9.02 -14.71 5.51
N GLU A 81 -10.24 -15.17 5.19
CA GLU A 81 -11.12 -15.91 6.10
C GLU A 81 -10.49 -17.22 6.62
N LYS A 82 -9.58 -17.83 5.85
CA LYS A 82 -8.81 -18.99 6.27
C LYS A 82 -7.55 -18.65 7.07
N GLY A 83 -7.37 -17.39 7.46
CA GLY A 83 -6.20 -16.93 8.21
C GLY A 83 -4.92 -16.83 7.39
N ARG A 84 -5.00 -16.85 6.06
CA ARG A 84 -3.84 -16.66 5.16
C ARG A 84 -3.52 -15.20 4.97
N VAL A 85 -2.25 -14.87 4.88
CA VAL A 85 -1.79 -13.58 4.39
C VAL A 85 -1.95 -13.55 2.87
N VAL A 86 -2.55 -12.49 2.33
CA VAL A 86 -2.67 -12.30 0.87
C VAL A 86 -1.78 -11.15 0.44
N ILE A 87 -0.89 -11.40 -0.52
CA ILE A 87 0.00 -10.39 -1.10
C ILE A 87 -0.50 -10.05 -2.51
N PHE A 88 -0.81 -8.77 -2.73
CA PHE A 88 -1.35 -8.28 -4.00
C PHE A 88 -0.24 -7.68 -4.86
N GLY A 89 0.03 -8.29 -6.00
CA GLY A 89 1.02 -7.85 -6.99
C GLY A 89 0.40 -7.23 -8.23
N CYS A 90 1.23 -6.59 -9.03
CA CYS A 90 0.90 -5.93 -10.30
C CYS A 90 -0.10 -4.78 -10.17
N GLY A 91 -0.14 -4.12 -9.00
CA GLY A 91 -0.98 -2.94 -8.78
C GLY A 91 -2.47 -3.22 -9.02
N ILE A 92 -3.11 -2.38 -9.83
CA ILE A 92 -4.50 -2.59 -10.28
C ILE A 92 -4.60 -3.31 -11.64
N GLY A 93 -3.46 -3.61 -12.27
CA GLY A 93 -3.40 -4.23 -13.60
C GLY A 93 -3.48 -3.25 -14.78
N ASN A 94 -3.57 -1.96 -14.52
CA ASN A 94 -3.67 -0.91 -15.52
C ASN A 94 -2.54 0.13 -15.35
N PRO A 95 -1.97 0.62 -16.48
CA PRO A 95 -1.04 1.75 -16.45
C PRO A 95 -1.64 3.02 -15.84
N TYR A 96 -0.78 3.99 -15.53
CA TYR A 96 -1.12 5.32 -14.98
C TYR A 96 -1.54 5.36 -13.51
N PHE A 97 -1.69 4.24 -12.85
CA PHE A 97 -2.06 4.17 -11.43
C PHE A 97 -0.86 3.82 -10.55
N SER A 98 -0.85 4.36 -9.35
CA SER A 98 0.20 4.13 -8.36
C SER A 98 -0.04 2.87 -7.52
N THR A 99 0.97 2.51 -6.73
CA THR A 99 0.82 1.50 -5.68
C THR A 99 -0.14 1.95 -4.58
N ASP A 100 -0.20 3.26 -4.28
CA ASP A 100 -1.13 3.82 -3.29
C ASP A 100 -2.59 3.61 -3.75
N THR A 101 -2.88 3.87 -5.05
CA THR A 101 -4.20 3.57 -5.65
C THR A 101 -4.53 2.07 -5.56
N ALA A 102 -3.54 1.20 -5.80
CA ALA A 102 -3.75 -0.24 -5.66
C ALA A 102 -4.08 -0.63 -4.22
N ALA A 103 -3.40 -0.05 -3.22
CA ALA A 103 -3.69 -0.32 -1.81
C ALA A 103 -5.11 0.11 -1.44
N ALA A 104 -5.54 1.31 -1.85
CA ALA A 104 -6.89 1.81 -1.59
C ALA A 104 -7.96 0.93 -2.26
N LEU A 105 -7.76 0.53 -3.52
CA LEU A 105 -8.69 -0.34 -4.24
C LEU A 105 -8.80 -1.72 -3.59
N ARG A 106 -7.67 -2.37 -3.29
CA ARG A 106 -7.69 -3.69 -2.63
C ARG A 106 -8.32 -3.62 -1.26
N ALA A 107 -8.05 -2.57 -0.47
CA ALA A 107 -8.68 -2.36 0.82
C ALA A 107 -10.21 -2.27 0.71
N ALA A 108 -10.72 -1.49 -0.26
CA ALA A 108 -12.16 -1.39 -0.51
C ALA A 108 -12.76 -2.75 -0.94
N GLU A 109 -12.10 -3.45 -1.87
CA GLU A 109 -12.60 -4.74 -2.39
C GLU A 109 -12.67 -5.85 -1.34
N ILE A 110 -11.73 -5.90 -0.40
CA ILE A 110 -11.70 -6.91 0.67
C ILE A 110 -12.39 -6.46 1.95
N ASN A 111 -13.00 -5.27 1.96
CA ASN A 111 -13.63 -4.64 3.13
C ASN A 111 -12.63 -4.50 4.30
N ALA A 112 -11.42 -3.99 4.04
CA ALA A 112 -10.45 -3.75 5.09
C ALA A 112 -10.92 -2.66 6.05
N GLU A 113 -10.69 -2.84 7.34
CA GLU A 113 -11.07 -1.89 8.38
C GLU A 113 -10.14 -0.68 8.44
N ILE A 114 -8.88 -0.84 7.95
CA ILE A 114 -7.85 0.20 7.96
C ILE A 114 -6.78 -0.09 6.90
N ILE A 115 -6.18 0.97 6.37
CA ILE A 115 -4.95 0.88 5.57
C ILE A 115 -3.77 1.29 6.45
N LEU A 116 -2.81 0.41 6.64
CA LEU A 116 -1.54 0.69 7.31
C LEU A 116 -0.50 1.11 6.27
N LEU A 117 -0.21 2.41 6.22
CA LEU A 117 0.68 3.02 5.23
C LEU A 117 2.09 3.20 5.81
N ALA A 118 2.91 2.17 5.70
CA ALA A 118 4.28 2.17 6.18
C ALA A 118 5.20 2.94 5.21
N LYS A 119 5.75 4.05 5.65
CA LYS A 119 6.60 4.95 4.84
C LYS A 119 7.97 5.21 5.50
N ASN A 120 8.82 5.97 4.83
CA ASN A 120 10.12 6.41 5.38
C ASN A 120 9.98 7.60 6.36
N ILE A 121 8.78 8.14 6.50
CA ILE A 121 8.43 9.24 7.41
C ILE A 121 7.47 8.72 8.49
N ASP A 122 7.57 9.25 9.68
CA ASP A 122 6.83 8.75 10.86
C ASP A 122 5.41 9.33 11.01
N GLY A 123 4.93 10.05 10.01
CA GLY A 123 3.59 10.63 9.99
C GLY A 123 3.43 11.68 8.90
N VAL A 124 2.37 12.46 8.98
CA VAL A 124 2.08 13.57 8.08
C VAL A 124 2.40 14.88 8.76
N TYR A 125 3.07 15.79 8.04
CA TYR A 125 3.51 17.08 8.53
C TYR A 125 2.87 18.22 7.72
N ASP A 126 2.81 19.40 8.32
CA ASP A 126 2.35 20.64 7.66
C ASP A 126 3.30 21.14 6.57
N SER A 127 4.55 20.71 6.65
CA SER A 127 5.62 21.01 5.69
C SER A 127 6.66 19.90 5.68
N ASP A 128 7.57 19.90 4.70
CA ASP A 128 8.63 18.89 4.59
C ASP A 128 9.62 19.02 5.77
N PRO A 129 9.67 18.07 6.72
CA PRO A 129 10.56 18.15 7.88
C PRO A 129 12.05 18.08 7.52
N ALA A 130 12.39 17.59 6.31
CA ALA A 130 13.76 17.57 5.82
C ALA A 130 14.24 18.98 5.41
N LYS A 131 13.30 19.88 5.09
CA LYS A 131 13.57 21.26 4.68
C LYS A 131 13.22 22.29 5.74
N ASN A 132 12.24 21.98 6.59
CA ASN A 132 11.77 22.85 7.65
C ASN A 132 11.89 22.16 9.01
N PRO A 133 12.86 22.50 9.86
CA PRO A 133 13.03 21.94 11.19
C PRO A 133 11.83 22.21 12.14
N ASP A 134 11.04 23.24 11.86
CA ASP A 134 9.85 23.62 12.65
C ASP A 134 8.57 22.94 12.16
N ALA A 135 8.67 22.02 11.19
CA ALA A 135 7.53 21.26 10.67
C ALA A 135 6.80 20.53 11.80
N LYS A 136 5.48 20.68 11.84
CA LYS A 136 4.63 20.07 12.87
C LYS A 136 3.96 18.84 12.33
N LYS A 137 4.12 17.73 13.05
CA LYS A 137 3.41 16.48 12.77
C LYS A 137 1.96 16.59 13.21
N TYR A 138 1.06 16.06 12.40
CA TYR A 138 -0.34 15.89 12.76
C TYR A 138 -0.54 14.54 13.46
N ASP A 139 -1.34 14.50 14.50
CA ASP A 139 -1.80 13.25 15.13
C ASP A 139 -2.97 12.66 14.35
N THR A 140 -3.90 13.52 13.94
CA THR A 140 -5.09 13.16 13.17
C THR A 140 -5.37 14.22 12.10
N LEU A 141 -5.88 13.80 10.96
CA LEU A 141 -6.31 14.65 9.85
C LEU A 141 -7.59 14.08 9.24
N SER A 142 -8.46 14.97 8.76
CA SER A 142 -9.51 14.56 7.84
C SER A 142 -8.97 14.40 6.41
N TYR A 143 -9.63 13.57 5.59
CA TYR A 143 -9.31 13.48 4.17
C TYR A 143 -9.45 14.82 3.44
N MET A 144 -10.43 15.63 3.81
CA MET A 144 -10.62 16.97 3.25
C MET A 144 -9.41 17.87 3.54
N GLU A 145 -8.91 17.88 4.79
CA GLU A 145 -7.70 18.63 5.12
C GLU A 145 -6.47 18.17 4.32
N VAL A 146 -6.33 16.86 4.10
CA VAL A 146 -5.25 16.31 3.26
C VAL A 146 -5.33 16.88 1.84
N LEU A 147 -6.53 16.92 1.25
CA LEU A 147 -6.76 17.41 -0.11
C LEU A 147 -6.59 18.95 -0.20
N GLU A 148 -7.19 19.70 0.71
CA GLU A 148 -7.16 21.18 0.73
C GLU A 148 -5.75 21.71 0.97
N LYS A 149 -5.03 21.11 1.92
CA LYS A 149 -3.66 21.48 2.26
C LYS A 149 -2.62 20.84 1.33
N LYS A 150 -3.05 19.98 0.39
CA LYS A 150 -2.18 19.23 -0.55
C LYS A 150 -1.06 18.47 0.17
N LEU A 151 -1.39 17.82 1.28
CA LEU A 151 -0.40 17.07 2.07
C LEU A 151 0.01 15.79 1.36
N ALA A 152 1.30 15.45 1.43
CA ALA A 152 1.89 14.29 0.75
C ALA A 152 1.65 12.97 1.52
N VAL A 153 0.40 12.55 1.61
CA VAL A 153 0.00 11.26 2.23
C VAL A 153 0.03 10.14 1.20
N MET A 154 -0.86 10.23 0.24
CA MET A 154 -1.01 9.33 -0.93
C MET A 154 -1.24 10.20 -2.18
N ASP A 155 -1.29 9.59 -3.36
CA ASP A 155 -1.79 10.33 -4.52
C ASP A 155 -3.30 10.65 -4.38
N THR A 156 -3.76 11.64 -5.15
CA THR A 156 -5.14 12.14 -5.06
C THR A 156 -6.18 11.05 -5.33
N THR A 157 -5.92 10.16 -6.29
CA THR A 157 -6.83 9.07 -6.65
C THR A 157 -7.01 8.10 -5.47
N ALA A 158 -5.90 7.71 -4.83
CA ALA A 158 -5.93 6.84 -3.67
C ALA A 158 -6.61 7.52 -2.47
N THR A 159 -6.33 8.82 -2.25
CA THR A 159 -6.93 9.61 -1.18
C THR A 159 -8.45 9.70 -1.33
N THR A 160 -8.94 10.06 -2.53
CA THR A 160 -10.39 10.16 -2.78
C THR A 160 -11.08 8.80 -2.71
N LEU A 161 -10.46 7.75 -3.25
CA LEU A 161 -11.03 6.39 -3.17
C LEU A 161 -11.17 5.91 -1.71
N SER A 162 -10.17 6.18 -0.86
CA SER A 162 -10.24 5.84 0.57
C SER A 162 -11.28 6.66 1.30
N MET A 163 -11.38 7.97 1.00
CA MET A 163 -12.39 8.87 1.56
C MET A 163 -13.82 8.43 1.23
N ASP A 164 -14.09 8.14 -0.06
CA ASP A 164 -15.42 7.76 -0.54
C ASP A 164 -15.89 6.43 0.08
N ASN A 165 -14.95 5.50 0.31
CA ASN A 165 -15.22 4.21 0.95
C ASN A 165 -15.08 4.25 2.47
N LYS A 166 -14.82 5.41 3.08
CA LYS A 166 -14.68 5.62 4.52
C LYS A 166 -13.64 4.70 5.18
N ILE A 167 -12.59 4.35 4.48
CA ILE A 167 -11.52 3.49 4.99
C ILE A 167 -10.49 4.39 5.66
N PRO A 168 -10.27 4.32 6.98
CA PRO A 168 -9.24 5.08 7.65
C PRO A 168 -7.86 4.58 7.22
N LEU A 169 -6.86 5.46 7.27
CA LEU A 169 -5.48 5.08 7.06
C LEU A 169 -4.57 5.63 8.16
N LEU A 170 -3.56 4.85 8.53
CA LEU A 170 -2.54 5.22 9.49
C LEU A 170 -1.19 5.30 8.79
N VAL A 171 -0.59 6.50 8.78
CA VAL A 171 0.73 6.77 8.20
C VAL A 171 1.78 6.69 9.29
N PHE A 172 2.77 5.81 9.15
CA PHE A 172 3.82 5.61 10.17
C PHE A 172 5.16 5.18 9.55
N ALA A 173 6.24 5.26 10.35
CA ALA A 173 7.57 4.88 9.90
C ALA A 173 7.77 3.36 9.85
N LEU A 174 8.25 2.86 8.70
CA LEU A 174 8.70 1.46 8.55
C LEU A 174 10.11 1.23 9.11
N LYS A 175 10.85 2.29 9.42
CA LYS A 175 12.23 2.19 9.93
C LYS A 175 12.33 1.30 11.18
N ASP A 176 11.31 1.33 12.01
CA ASP A 176 11.12 0.38 13.12
C ASP A 176 9.99 -0.59 12.75
N PRO A 177 10.29 -1.86 12.40
CA PRO A 177 9.28 -2.85 12.04
C PRO A 177 8.27 -3.15 13.17
N GLU A 178 8.62 -2.92 14.43
CA GLU A 178 7.74 -3.08 15.58
C GLU A 178 6.53 -2.13 15.50
N ASN A 179 6.64 -1.03 14.78
CA ASN A 179 5.54 -0.11 14.56
C ASN A 179 4.35 -0.77 13.84
N ILE A 180 4.56 -1.82 13.03
CA ILE A 180 3.46 -2.59 12.42
C ILE A 180 2.65 -3.28 13.52
N TYR A 181 3.32 -3.94 14.44
CA TYR A 181 2.67 -4.60 15.57
C TYR A 181 1.95 -3.60 16.48
N ARG A 182 2.61 -2.50 16.85
CA ARG A 182 2.05 -1.43 17.66
C ARG A 182 0.82 -0.78 17.01
N ALA A 183 0.86 -0.54 15.69
CA ALA A 183 -0.27 -0.04 14.92
C ALA A 183 -1.47 -0.99 15.00
N VAL A 184 -1.25 -2.30 14.82
CA VAL A 184 -2.31 -3.33 14.92
C VAL A 184 -2.88 -3.41 16.33
N MET A 185 -2.07 -3.14 17.36
CA MET A 185 -2.52 -3.09 18.76
C MET A 185 -3.25 -1.79 19.12
N GLY A 186 -3.40 -0.86 18.18
CA GLY A 186 -4.10 0.41 18.38
C GLY A 186 -3.28 1.50 19.06
N GLU A 187 -1.95 1.34 19.12
CA GLU A 187 -1.08 2.39 19.64
C GLU A 187 -0.95 3.55 18.64
N GLN A 188 -0.79 4.75 19.14
CA GLN A 188 -0.58 5.96 18.33
C GLN A 188 0.88 6.02 17.83
N VAL A 189 1.16 5.39 16.70
CA VAL A 189 2.51 5.30 16.12
C VAL A 189 2.76 6.25 14.94
N GLY A 190 1.78 7.08 14.57
CA GLY A 190 1.89 7.94 13.39
C GLY A 190 0.75 8.95 13.29
N THR A 191 0.31 9.24 12.07
CA THR A 191 -0.82 10.13 11.77
C THR A 191 -2.01 9.31 11.28
N MET A 192 -3.15 9.43 11.95
CA MET A 192 -4.43 8.86 11.52
C MET A 192 -5.11 9.80 10.52
N VAL A 193 -5.59 9.26 9.38
CA VAL A 193 -6.41 10.01 8.42
C VAL A 193 -7.75 9.29 8.26
N ASN A 194 -8.85 10.01 8.44
CA ASN A 194 -10.22 9.48 8.36
C ASN A 194 -11.21 10.54 7.84
N ASN A 195 -12.51 10.28 7.93
CA ASN A 195 -13.57 11.18 7.45
C ASN A 195 -14.09 12.17 8.52
N GLN A 196 -13.49 12.18 9.71
CA GLN A 196 -13.96 13.02 10.81
C GLN A 196 -13.28 14.38 10.82
#